data_d1906134523c46f9fbdbdf77fcb2b63e
#
_entry.id   d1906134523c46f9fbdbdf77fcb2b63e
#
_cell.length_a   1.000
_cell.length_b   1.000
_cell.length_c   1.000
_cell.angle_alpha   90.00
_cell.angle_beta   90.00
_cell.angle_gamma   90.00
#
_symmetry.space_group_name_H-M   'P 1'
#
loop_
_entity.id
_entity.type
_entity.pdbx_description
1 polymer ?
#
loop_
_entity_poly.entity_id
_entity_poly.type
_entity_poly.pdbx_seq_one_letter_code
_entity_poly.pdbx_strand_id
1 'polypeptide(L)'
;MLGYNTLVSAVTSDQAISKILIVDDDEGVTQTFARMLRLEGYQVQTAVSAEKGLAEAEANHPDAIILDLRMPMVDGLGFLRRLRAQDDQRGVPVAIVTGDYFLDDSVSSELQALGAQLRFKPLWLEDLVGLARNLLKVTH
;
A
#
# COMPACT_ATOMS: atom_id res chain seq x y z
N MET A 1 36.00 -2.98 16.90
CA MET A 1 35.33 -3.07 15.60
C MET A 1 34.22 -4.09 15.57
N LEU A 2 34.47 -5.22 16.20
CA LEU A 2 33.42 -6.25 16.25
C LEU A 2 32.17 -5.75 16.98
N GLY A 3 32.33 -5.00 18.05
CA GLY A 3 31.21 -4.43 18.76
C GLY A 3 30.38 -3.48 17.91
N TYR A 4 31.06 -2.73 17.08
CA TYR A 4 30.38 -1.81 16.17
C TYR A 4 29.52 -2.57 15.16
N ASN A 5 30.08 -3.62 14.56
CA ASN A 5 29.31 -4.41 13.57
C ASN A 5 28.11 -5.08 14.22
N THR A 6 28.28 -5.57 15.43
CA THR A 6 27.18 -6.18 16.16
C THR A 6 26.07 -5.17 16.43
N LEU A 7 26.44 -3.96 16.79
CA LEU A 7 25.47 -2.91 17.06
C LEU A 7 24.67 -2.55 15.81
N VAL A 8 25.36 -2.41 14.67
CA VAL A 8 24.69 -2.10 13.41
C VAL A 8 23.72 -3.21 13.04
N SER A 9 24.11 -4.45 13.20
CA SER A 9 23.23 -5.58 12.92
C SER A 9 21.99 -5.57 13.81
N ALA A 10 22.17 -5.28 15.09
CA ALA A 10 21.07 -5.22 16.03
C ALA A 10 20.07 -4.11 15.66
N VAL A 11 20.58 -2.94 15.31
CA VAL A 11 19.73 -1.82 14.87
C VAL A 11 18.95 -2.19 13.60
N THR A 12 19.62 -2.83 12.66
CA THR A 12 18.97 -3.27 11.43
C THR A 12 17.89 -4.29 11.72
N SER A 13 18.14 -5.21 12.65
CA SER A 13 17.17 -6.21 13.07
C SER A 13 15.92 -5.57 13.68
N ASP A 14 16.12 -4.57 14.53
CA ASP A 14 15.02 -3.89 15.21
C ASP A 14 14.21 -3.05 14.23
N GLN A 15 14.83 -2.61 13.18
CA GLN A 15 14.18 -1.82 12.14
C GLN A 15 13.85 -2.70 10.95
N ALA A 16 12.96 -3.65 11.16
CA ALA A 16 12.54 -4.54 10.11
C ALA A 16 12.09 -3.75 8.88
N ILE A 17 12.41 -4.28 7.70
CA ILE A 17 12.02 -3.65 6.43
C ILE A 17 10.51 -3.65 6.32
N SER A 18 9.95 -2.49 6.02
CA SER A 18 8.51 -2.35 5.85
C SER A 18 8.06 -2.98 4.54
N LYS A 19 6.92 -3.63 4.59
CA LYS A 19 6.31 -4.33 3.47
C LYS A 19 5.17 -3.50 2.89
N ILE A 20 5.23 -3.27 1.59
CA ILE A 20 4.19 -2.52 0.89
C ILE A 20 3.58 -3.41 -0.18
N LEU A 21 2.26 -3.45 -0.23
CA LEU A 21 1.52 -4.14 -1.29
C LEU A 21 0.95 -3.10 -2.25
N ILE A 22 1.17 -3.31 -3.54
CA ILE A 22 0.62 -2.46 -4.60
C ILE A 22 -0.39 -3.28 -5.38
N VAL A 23 -1.62 -2.78 -5.49
CA VAL A 23 -2.69 -3.45 -6.21
C VAL A 23 -3.21 -2.52 -7.30
N ASP A 24 -2.99 -2.89 -8.56
CA ASP A 24 -3.42 -2.12 -9.73
C ASP A 24 -3.44 -3.09 -10.91
N ASP A 25 -4.49 -3.07 -11.70
CA ASP A 25 -4.61 -3.96 -12.85
C ASP A 25 -3.68 -3.58 -14.00
N ASP A 26 -3.11 -2.40 -13.97
CA ASP A 26 -2.08 -2.00 -14.93
C ASP A 26 -0.71 -2.50 -14.45
N GLU A 27 -0.23 -3.55 -15.11
CA GLU A 27 1.04 -4.17 -14.73
C GLU A 27 2.21 -3.21 -14.87
N GLY A 28 2.18 -2.33 -15.85
CA GLY A 28 3.22 -1.30 -16.02
C GLY A 28 3.29 -0.37 -14.82
N VAL A 29 2.15 0.04 -14.30
CA VAL A 29 2.07 0.89 -13.11
C VAL A 29 2.60 0.14 -11.90
N THR A 30 2.16 -1.10 -11.68
CA THR A 30 2.62 -1.87 -10.52
C THR A 30 4.12 -2.08 -10.55
N GLN A 31 4.68 -2.40 -11.70
CA GLN A 31 6.12 -2.63 -11.82
C GLN A 31 6.92 -1.34 -11.61
N THR A 32 6.43 -0.24 -12.16
CA THR A 32 7.10 1.06 -11.99
C THR A 32 7.09 1.50 -10.54
N PHE A 33 5.94 1.44 -9.90
CA PHE A 33 5.81 1.82 -8.48
C PHE A 33 6.65 0.90 -7.59
N ALA A 34 6.62 -0.41 -7.87
CA ALA A 34 7.38 -1.36 -7.10
C ALA A 34 8.89 -1.08 -7.19
N ARG A 35 9.37 -0.79 -8.39
CA ARG A 35 10.79 -0.45 -8.58
C ARG A 35 11.18 0.78 -7.79
N MET A 36 10.36 1.82 -7.86
CA MET A 36 10.61 3.07 -7.15
C MET A 36 10.71 2.84 -5.64
N LEU A 37 9.78 2.09 -5.08
CA LEU A 37 9.74 1.85 -3.64
C LEU A 37 10.82 0.89 -3.19
N ARG A 38 11.18 -0.10 -3.99
CA ARG A 38 12.28 -1.00 -3.68
C ARG A 38 13.61 -0.25 -3.63
N LEU A 39 13.80 0.73 -4.50
CA LEU A 39 14.99 1.57 -4.46
C LEU A 39 15.09 2.38 -3.18
N GLU A 40 13.97 2.66 -2.53
CA GLU A 40 13.92 3.36 -1.25
C GLU A 40 14.08 2.41 -0.05
N GLY A 41 14.27 1.13 -0.31
CA GLY A 41 14.53 0.15 0.75
C GLY A 41 13.34 -0.63 1.23
N TYR A 42 12.17 -0.47 0.62
CA TYR A 42 10.97 -1.22 1.00
C TYR A 42 10.94 -2.60 0.35
N GLN A 43 10.29 -3.52 1.02
CA GLN A 43 9.94 -4.80 0.45
C GLN A 43 8.56 -4.64 -0.20
N VAL A 44 8.45 -4.96 -1.49
CA VAL A 44 7.23 -4.66 -2.25
C VAL A 44 6.71 -5.92 -2.92
N GLN A 45 5.43 -6.20 -2.69
CA GLN A 45 4.66 -7.20 -3.41
C GLN A 45 3.67 -6.48 -4.31
N THR A 46 3.32 -7.09 -5.42
CA THR A 46 2.37 -6.52 -6.36
C THR A 46 1.26 -7.51 -6.66
N ALA A 47 0.09 -6.99 -6.97
CA ALA A 47 -1.05 -7.79 -7.41
C ALA A 47 -1.79 -7.02 -8.49
N VAL A 48 -2.27 -7.74 -9.52
CA VAL A 48 -2.94 -7.12 -10.66
C VAL A 48 -4.45 -7.29 -10.62
N SER A 49 -4.98 -7.74 -9.50
CA SER A 49 -6.42 -7.83 -9.27
C SER A 49 -6.72 -7.74 -7.78
N ALA A 50 -7.95 -7.40 -7.46
CA ALA A 50 -8.38 -7.33 -6.07
C ALA A 50 -8.28 -8.70 -5.39
N GLU A 51 -8.66 -9.77 -6.07
CA GLU A 51 -8.56 -11.12 -5.51
C GLU A 51 -7.13 -11.50 -5.14
N LYS A 52 -6.21 -11.27 -6.06
CA LYS A 52 -4.79 -11.55 -5.82
C LYS A 52 -4.24 -10.65 -4.73
N GLY A 53 -4.68 -9.40 -4.70
CA GLY A 53 -4.27 -8.46 -3.66
C GLY A 53 -4.71 -8.89 -2.27
N LEU A 54 -5.94 -9.36 -2.14
CA LEU A 54 -6.46 -9.88 -0.86
C LEU A 54 -5.69 -11.11 -0.41
N ALA A 55 -5.39 -12.01 -1.34
CA ALA A 55 -4.59 -13.21 -1.03
C ALA A 55 -3.18 -12.84 -0.56
N GLU A 56 -2.56 -11.86 -1.23
CA GLU A 56 -1.24 -11.38 -0.82
C GLU A 56 -1.27 -10.71 0.55
N ALA A 57 -2.29 -9.91 0.82
CA ALA A 57 -2.42 -9.25 2.11
C ALA A 57 -2.56 -10.29 3.24
N GLU A 58 -3.33 -11.33 3.00
CA GLU A 58 -3.51 -12.40 3.97
C GLU A 58 -2.23 -13.19 4.19
N ALA A 59 -1.51 -13.50 3.11
CA ALA A 59 -0.30 -14.31 3.19
C ALA A 59 0.89 -13.55 3.80
N ASN A 60 1.05 -12.29 3.49
CA ASN A 60 2.27 -11.55 3.79
C ASN A 60 2.10 -10.37 4.75
N HIS A 61 0.89 -10.05 5.15
CA HIS A 61 0.60 -8.98 6.12
C HIS A 61 1.37 -7.69 5.85
N PRO A 62 1.02 -6.97 4.78
CA PRO A 62 1.74 -5.74 4.46
C PRO A 62 1.55 -4.68 5.53
N ASP A 63 2.53 -3.80 5.65
CA ASP A 63 2.48 -2.67 6.57
C ASP A 63 1.70 -1.49 5.98
N ALA A 64 1.57 -1.45 4.66
CA ALA A 64 0.79 -0.45 3.95
C ALA A 64 0.37 -1.00 2.59
N ILE A 65 -0.75 -0.50 2.08
CA ILE A 65 -1.28 -0.90 0.77
C ILE A 65 -1.54 0.34 -0.08
N ILE A 66 -1.07 0.29 -1.32
CA ILE A 66 -1.36 1.31 -2.33
C ILE A 66 -2.24 0.64 -3.38
N LEU A 67 -3.41 1.18 -3.61
CA LEU A 67 -4.49 0.50 -4.28
C LEU A 67 -5.13 1.39 -5.34
N ASP A 68 -5.32 0.87 -6.54
CA ASP A 68 -6.08 1.57 -7.57
C ASP A 68 -7.57 1.38 -7.32
N LEU A 69 -8.35 2.42 -7.60
CA LEU A 69 -9.80 2.36 -7.43
C LEU A 69 -10.48 1.60 -8.56
N ARG A 70 -10.08 1.87 -9.79
CA ARG A 70 -10.75 1.32 -10.97
C ARG A 70 -10.05 0.05 -11.46
N MET A 71 -10.62 -1.08 -11.09
CA MET A 71 -10.13 -2.40 -11.52
C MET A 71 -11.31 -3.24 -11.98
N PRO A 72 -11.08 -4.18 -12.92
CA PRO A 72 -12.13 -5.10 -13.36
C PRO A 72 -12.59 -6.02 -12.24
N MET A 73 -13.81 -6.47 -12.31
CA MET A 73 -14.44 -7.44 -11.41
C MET A 73 -14.69 -6.87 -10.03
N VAL A 74 -13.66 -6.77 -9.20
CA VAL A 74 -13.74 -6.16 -7.87
C VAL A 74 -12.84 -4.94 -7.88
N ASP A 75 -13.43 -3.76 -7.70
CA ASP A 75 -12.68 -2.51 -7.70
C ASP A 75 -12.02 -2.25 -6.33
N GLY A 76 -11.35 -1.10 -6.23
CA GLY A 76 -10.64 -0.73 -5.01
C GLY A 76 -11.54 -0.59 -3.80
N LEU A 77 -12.75 -0.10 -3.98
CA LEU A 77 -13.69 0.01 -2.87
C LEU A 77 -14.11 -1.38 -2.38
N GLY A 78 -14.40 -2.29 -3.30
CA GLY A 78 -14.72 -3.68 -2.95
C GLY A 78 -13.57 -4.37 -2.23
N PHE A 79 -12.35 -4.14 -2.70
CA PHE A 79 -11.15 -4.63 -2.05
C PHE A 79 -11.08 -4.12 -0.61
N LEU A 80 -11.24 -2.83 -0.42
CA LEU A 80 -11.11 -2.19 0.89
C LEU A 80 -12.18 -2.69 1.87
N ARG A 81 -13.41 -2.85 1.40
CA ARG A 81 -14.48 -3.43 2.23
C ARG A 81 -14.10 -4.81 2.75
N ARG A 82 -13.61 -5.67 1.86
CA ARG A 82 -13.20 -7.03 2.21
C ARG A 82 -12.01 -7.05 3.14
N LEU A 83 -11.05 -6.15 2.89
CA LEU A 83 -9.87 -6.04 3.74
C LEU A 83 -10.26 -5.67 5.16
N ARG A 84 -11.13 -4.67 5.32
CA ARG A 84 -11.55 -4.19 6.64
C ARG A 84 -12.44 -5.18 7.39
N ALA A 85 -13.03 -6.14 6.68
CA ALA A 85 -13.81 -7.20 7.31
C ALA A 85 -12.92 -8.28 7.96
N GLN A 86 -11.65 -8.32 7.62
CA GLN A 86 -10.69 -9.26 8.22
C GLN A 86 -10.10 -8.64 9.48
N ASP A 87 -10.17 -9.34 10.60
CA ASP A 87 -9.76 -8.79 11.89
C ASP A 87 -8.30 -8.33 11.91
N ASP A 88 -7.42 -9.11 11.32
CA ASP A 88 -5.98 -8.82 11.31
C ASP A 88 -5.57 -7.77 10.27
N GLN A 89 -6.49 -7.38 9.39
CA GLN A 89 -6.24 -6.37 8.36
C GLN A 89 -7.02 -5.08 8.59
N ARG A 90 -7.72 -4.99 9.70
CA ARG A 90 -8.62 -3.87 9.98
C ARG A 90 -7.89 -2.54 10.11
N GLY A 91 -6.67 -2.57 10.60
CA GLY A 91 -5.88 -1.37 10.85
C GLY A 91 -4.80 -1.07 9.84
N VAL A 92 -4.63 -1.88 8.78
CA VAL A 92 -3.55 -1.64 7.84
C VAL A 92 -3.81 -0.34 7.07
N PRO A 93 -2.81 0.56 6.99
CA PRO A 93 -2.97 1.82 6.26
C PRO A 93 -3.13 1.57 4.76
N VAL A 94 -4.11 2.23 4.14
CA VAL A 94 -4.38 2.09 2.72
C VAL A 94 -4.47 3.47 2.07
N ALA A 95 -3.83 3.64 0.93
CA ALA A 95 -4.04 4.76 0.05
C ALA A 95 -4.68 4.29 -1.24
N ILE A 96 -5.73 4.95 -1.64
CA ILE A 96 -6.36 4.78 -2.96
C ILE A 96 -5.73 5.80 -3.89
N VAL A 97 -5.17 5.33 -5.00
CA VAL A 97 -4.59 6.20 -6.03
C VAL A 97 -5.41 6.01 -7.29
N THR A 98 -6.04 7.07 -7.78
CA THR A 98 -6.97 6.96 -8.90
C THR A 98 -6.78 8.09 -9.90
N GLY A 99 -7.04 7.79 -11.18
CA GLY A 99 -7.13 8.81 -12.23
C GLY A 99 -8.52 9.42 -12.37
N ASP A 100 -9.48 8.98 -11.56
CA ASP A 100 -10.83 9.49 -11.62
C ASP A 100 -10.99 10.68 -10.68
N TYR A 101 -11.02 11.88 -11.25
CA TYR A 101 -11.13 13.12 -10.48
C TYR A 101 -12.57 13.48 -10.10
N PHE A 102 -13.54 12.71 -10.61
CA PHE A 102 -14.95 13.02 -10.43
C PHE A 102 -15.66 11.90 -9.69
N LEU A 103 -15.14 11.57 -8.50
CA LEU A 103 -15.74 10.54 -7.67
C LEU A 103 -17.05 11.04 -7.09
N ASP A 104 -18.05 10.16 -7.03
CA ASP A 104 -19.29 10.45 -6.31
C ASP A 104 -18.97 10.69 -4.84
N ASP A 105 -19.70 11.60 -4.22
CA ASP A 105 -19.55 11.91 -2.80
C ASP A 105 -19.75 10.66 -1.93
N SER A 106 -20.68 9.77 -2.33
CA SER A 106 -20.93 8.54 -1.59
C SER A 106 -19.72 7.62 -1.59
N VAL A 107 -19.05 7.50 -2.74
CA VAL A 107 -17.82 6.69 -2.85
C VAL A 107 -16.70 7.30 -2.01
N SER A 108 -16.47 8.59 -2.16
CA SER A 108 -15.45 9.31 -1.42
C SER A 108 -15.66 9.20 0.08
N SER A 109 -16.91 9.36 0.53
CA SER A 109 -17.25 9.26 1.94
C SER A 109 -17.01 7.85 2.49
N GLU A 110 -17.35 6.83 1.71
CA GLU A 110 -17.15 5.46 2.14
C GLU A 110 -15.65 5.11 2.22
N LEU A 111 -14.86 5.55 1.25
CA LEU A 111 -13.41 5.34 1.29
C LEU A 111 -12.82 5.96 2.55
N GLN A 112 -13.25 7.18 2.86
CA GLN A 112 -12.79 7.87 4.06
C GLN A 112 -13.23 7.15 5.33
N ALA A 113 -14.47 6.69 5.37
CA ALA A 113 -15.01 5.96 6.53
C ALA A 113 -14.24 4.64 6.75
N LEU A 114 -13.75 4.04 5.69
CA LEU A 114 -12.94 2.82 5.77
C LEU A 114 -11.45 3.12 6.02
N GLY A 115 -11.10 4.38 6.26
CA GLY A 115 -9.78 4.78 6.65
C GLY A 115 -8.77 4.91 5.53
N ALA A 116 -9.22 4.98 4.28
CA ALA A 116 -8.31 5.15 3.16
C ALA A 116 -7.97 6.61 2.94
N GLN A 117 -6.72 6.85 2.55
CA GLN A 117 -6.31 8.14 2.03
C GLN A 117 -6.53 8.15 0.53
N LEU A 118 -6.97 9.28 -0.02
CA LEU A 118 -7.23 9.40 -1.45
C LEU A 118 -6.17 10.27 -2.10
N ARG A 119 -5.58 9.77 -3.18
CA ARG A 119 -4.61 10.51 -3.99
C ARG A 119 -4.97 10.36 -5.45
N PHE A 120 -4.58 11.33 -6.27
CA PHE A 120 -4.91 11.33 -7.69
C PHE A 120 -3.66 11.11 -8.54
N LYS A 121 -3.82 10.32 -9.59
CA LYS A 121 -2.75 10.13 -10.59
C LYS A 121 -2.61 11.40 -11.43
N PRO A 122 -1.42 11.71 -11.93
CA PRO A 122 -0.20 10.90 -11.83
C PRO A 122 0.53 11.12 -10.51
N LEU A 123 1.21 10.08 -10.04
CA LEU A 123 2.12 10.19 -8.89
C LEU A 123 3.57 10.12 -9.39
N TRP A 124 4.32 11.15 -9.11
CA TRP A 124 5.75 11.16 -9.39
C TRP A 124 6.49 10.45 -8.26
N LEU A 125 7.78 10.20 -8.48
CA LEU A 125 8.60 9.49 -7.49
C LEU A 125 8.47 10.11 -6.09
N GLU A 126 8.60 11.43 -6.00
CA GLU A 126 8.54 12.14 -4.72
C GLU A 126 7.19 11.98 -4.04
N ASP A 127 6.12 12.02 -4.82
CA ASP A 127 4.75 11.85 -4.30
C ASP A 127 4.56 10.44 -3.76
N LEU A 128 5.03 9.45 -4.50
CA LEU A 128 4.89 8.05 -4.12
C LEU A 128 5.69 7.74 -2.86
N VAL A 129 6.92 8.21 -2.80
CA VAL A 129 7.79 8.01 -1.63
C VAL A 129 7.21 8.70 -0.41
N GLY A 130 6.72 9.93 -0.58
CA GLY A 130 6.07 10.67 0.51
C GLY A 130 4.81 9.98 1.00
N LEU A 131 4.02 9.44 0.08
CA LEU A 131 2.81 8.69 0.43
C LEU A 131 3.15 7.45 1.24
N ALA A 132 4.13 6.68 0.81
CA ALA A 132 4.56 5.48 1.52
C ALA A 132 5.01 5.82 2.95
N ARG A 133 5.81 6.86 3.11
CA ARG A 133 6.25 7.30 4.43
C ARG A 133 5.07 7.70 5.31
N ASN A 134 4.12 8.42 4.73
CA ASN A 134 2.94 8.86 5.46
C ASN A 134 2.11 7.68 5.94
N LEU A 135 1.87 6.71 5.07
CA LEU A 135 1.11 5.51 5.43
C LEU A 135 1.79 4.74 6.57
N LEU A 136 3.10 4.59 6.49
CA LEU A 136 3.84 3.83 7.49
C LEU A 136 3.89 4.51 8.85
N LYS A 137 3.82 5.83 8.88
CA LYS A 137 3.77 6.57 10.15
C LYS A 137 2.47 6.35 10.90
N VAL A 138 1.38 6.14 10.18
CA VAL A 138 0.05 5.99 10.78
C VAL A 138 -0.08 4.70 11.58
N THR A 139 0.76 3.69 11.30
CA THR A 139 0.72 2.42 12.02
C THR A 139 1.23 2.51 13.45
N HIS A 140 1.82 3.61 13.80
CA HIS A 140 2.34 3.82 15.15
C HIS A 140 1.45 4.76 15.95
#